data_834d2e69aa71d6404a6c18e06b7ac4c3
#
_entry.id   834d2e69aa71d6404a6c18e06b7ac4c3
#
_cell.length_a   1.000
_cell.length_b   1.000
_cell.length_c   1.000
_cell.angle_alpha   90.00
_cell.angle_beta   90.00
_cell.angle_gamma   90.00
#
_symmetry.space_group_name_H-M   'P 1'
#
loop_
_entity.id
_entity.type
_entity.pdbx_description
1 polymer ?
#
loop_
_entity_poly.entity_id
_entity_poly.type
_entity_poly.pdbx_seq_one_letter_code
_entity_poly.pdbx_strand_id
1 'polypeptide(L)'
;MHMAHALKKLKKNNIDSFFVLGEHDISRIRSYPVPYVFHKLEFSQYIGEGKPTYYKDVLIIGFDKIRKSEMQDFESRFQEVDSIAKEHKGHKILVMHQGITEANKFAGELSTNDLPKNFTYYAMGHLHDKFLKSFSNLKGSIAYPGSIELTTSEGIKNTKKGFFQVDISGTEAKPEWIELNIRPQVSASTNFEDLTKTVDGILEQIHESIKKPIIELKIQGKDIQTDLVQAQISRLMPHALHCSWKISKKLSDSSVLMEKPIRMDDEMLKLAISTLKSEQLANFAIKELLPLLTSNNLEQANQLIVENYKQFRKEKLK
;
A
#
# COMPACT_ATOMS: atom_id res chain seq x y z
N MET A 1 -4.53 -21.98 0.46
CA MET A 1 -4.54 -23.04 1.49
C MET A 1 -4.14 -22.56 2.89
N HIS A 2 -3.07 -21.78 3.08
CA HIS A 2 -2.57 -21.40 4.41
C HIS A 2 -3.58 -20.62 5.28
N MET A 3 -4.30 -19.64 4.70
CA MET A 3 -5.27 -18.82 5.44
C MET A 3 -6.45 -19.66 5.96
N ALA A 4 -7.01 -20.53 5.12
CA ALA A 4 -8.08 -21.43 5.55
C ALA A 4 -7.65 -22.33 6.72
N HIS A 5 -6.41 -22.85 6.69
CA HIS A 5 -5.86 -23.66 7.77
C HIS A 5 -5.70 -22.84 9.07
N ALA A 6 -5.20 -21.61 8.96
CA ALA A 6 -5.05 -20.71 10.12
C ALA A 6 -6.41 -20.38 10.76
N LEU A 7 -7.39 -19.95 9.97
CA LEU A 7 -8.74 -19.64 10.47
C LEU A 7 -9.43 -20.87 11.10
N LYS A 8 -9.29 -22.04 10.48
CA LYS A 8 -9.78 -23.31 11.06
C LYS A 8 -9.10 -23.62 12.39
N LYS A 9 -7.79 -23.32 12.53
CA LYS A 9 -7.05 -23.52 13.79
C LYS A 9 -7.54 -22.54 14.87
N LEU A 10 -7.80 -21.28 14.54
CA LEU A 10 -8.39 -20.32 15.47
C LEU A 10 -9.76 -20.82 15.97
N LYS A 11 -10.66 -21.21 15.05
CA LYS A 11 -11.99 -21.71 15.42
C LYS A 11 -11.91 -22.95 16.32
N LYS A 12 -10.99 -23.90 16.05
CA LYS A 12 -10.78 -25.08 16.90
C LYS A 12 -10.32 -24.74 18.32
N ASN A 13 -9.70 -23.58 18.53
CA ASN A 13 -9.25 -23.09 19.83
C ASN A 13 -10.23 -22.08 20.44
N ASN A 14 -11.48 -22.01 19.95
CA ASN A 14 -12.53 -21.08 20.40
C ASN A 14 -12.10 -19.60 20.29
N ILE A 15 -11.32 -19.29 19.26
CA ILE A 15 -10.92 -17.91 18.93
C ILE A 15 -11.75 -17.50 17.71
N ASP A 16 -12.69 -16.58 17.92
CA ASP A 16 -13.49 -16.03 16.84
C ASP A 16 -12.68 -14.99 16.05
N SER A 17 -12.95 -14.91 14.77
CA SER A 17 -12.30 -13.97 13.88
C SER A 17 -13.32 -13.20 13.05
N PHE A 18 -13.05 -11.91 12.85
CA PHE A 18 -13.89 -10.99 12.09
C PHE A 18 -13.06 -10.33 11.01
N PHE A 19 -13.65 -10.02 9.87
CA PHE A 19 -12.93 -9.35 8.80
C PHE A 19 -13.80 -8.40 8.00
N VAL A 20 -13.14 -7.42 7.40
CA VAL A 20 -13.65 -6.54 6.35
C VAL A 20 -12.79 -6.72 5.10
N LEU A 21 -13.26 -6.22 3.96
CA LEU A 21 -12.58 -6.34 2.67
C LEU A 21 -11.81 -5.05 2.34
N GLY A 22 -10.57 -5.21 1.88
CA GLY A 22 -9.78 -4.13 1.31
C GLY A 22 -10.00 -3.98 -0.20
N GLU A 23 -9.37 -2.96 -0.80
CA GLU A 23 -9.47 -2.66 -2.24
C GLU A 23 -8.97 -3.80 -3.14
N HIS A 24 -8.05 -4.62 -2.64
CA HIS A 24 -7.51 -5.77 -3.37
C HIS A 24 -8.37 -7.02 -3.25
N ASP A 25 -9.25 -7.09 -2.25
CA ASP A 25 -10.18 -8.19 -2.05
C ASP A 25 -11.45 -8.01 -2.87
N ILE A 26 -11.84 -6.76 -3.14
CA ILE A 26 -13.08 -6.41 -3.85
C ILE A 26 -12.85 -6.61 -5.35
N SER A 27 -13.45 -7.63 -5.93
CA SER A 27 -13.38 -7.90 -7.36
C SER A 27 -14.01 -6.77 -8.18
N ARG A 28 -13.33 -6.38 -9.28
CA ARG A 28 -13.90 -5.47 -10.30
C ARG A 28 -14.96 -6.16 -11.16
N ILE A 29 -14.98 -7.48 -11.15
CA ILE A 29 -15.96 -8.32 -11.84
C ILE A 29 -16.97 -8.73 -10.77
N ARG A 30 -18.26 -8.85 -11.11
CA ARG A 30 -19.37 -9.21 -10.20
C ARG A 30 -19.25 -10.65 -9.66
N SER A 31 -18.13 -10.99 -9.04
CA SER A 31 -17.88 -12.27 -8.37
C SER A 31 -17.72 -12.04 -6.87
N TYR A 32 -18.07 -13.05 -6.08
CA TYR A 32 -17.85 -12.98 -4.65
C TYR A 32 -16.36 -12.85 -4.34
N PRO A 33 -15.96 -11.94 -3.44
CA PRO A 33 -14.58 -11.83 -3.00
C PRO A 33 -14.08 -13.14 -2.40
N VAL A 34 -12.83 -13.51 -2.69
CA VAL A 34 -12.26 -14.78 -2.20
C VAL A 34 -12.36 -14.94 -0.67
N PRO A 35 -12.10 -13.87 0.15
CA PRO A 35 -12.23 -14.00 1.61
C PRO A 35 -13.66 -14.33 2.09
N TYR A 36 -14.69 -14.00 1.29
CA TYR A 36 -16.07 -14.29 1.65
C TYR A 36 -16.38 -15.80 1.76
N VAL A 37 -15.56 -16.64 1.12
CA VAL A 37 -15.63 -18.11 1.28
C VAL A 37 -15.43 -18.51 2.74
N PHE A 38 -14.56 -17.83 3.49
CA PHE A 38 -14.31 -18.14 4.90
C PHE A 38 -15.52 -17.82 5.79
N HIS A 39 -16.32 -16.81 5.42
CA HIS A 39 -17.59 -16.52 6.06
C HIS A 39 -18.62 -17.63 5.78
N LYS A 40 -18.73 -18.06 4.53
CA LYS A 40 -19.64 -19.15 4.14
C LYS A 40 -19.29 -20.50 4.78
N LEU A 41 -18.00 -20.75 5.02
CA LEU A 41 -17.51 -21.92 5.74
C LEU A 41 -17.52 -21.75 7.27
N GLU A 42 -18.01 -20.64 7.77
CA GLU A 42 -18.06 -20.27 9.19
C GLU A 42 -16.67 -20.31 9.88
N PHE A 43 -15.59 -20.10 9.15
CA PHE A 43 -14.25 -20.04 9.72
C PHE A 43 -13.91 -18.64 10.26
N SER A 44 -14.56 -17.61 9.71
CA SER A 44 -14.43 -16.21 10.11
C SER A 44 -15.71 -15.45 9.78
N GLN A 45 -16.09 -14.47 10.56
CA GLN A 45 -17.29 -13.69 10.32
C GLN A 45 -16.97 -12.42 9.51
N TYR A 46 -17.63 -12.27 8.36
CA TYR A 46 -17.62 -11.03 7.59
C TYR A 46 -18.51 -9.98 8.25
N ILE A 47 -17.97 -8.76 8.42
CA ILE A 47 -18.65 -7.65 9.09
C ILE A 47 -18.62 -6.33 8.29
N GLY A 48 -18.23 -6.35 7.00
CA GLY A 48 -17.95 -5.15 6.20
C GLY A 48 -19.16 -4.31 5.77
N GLU A 49 -20.38 -4.70 6.16
CA GLU A 49 -21.61 -4.01 5.73
C GLU A 49 -22.05 -2.84 6.64
N GLY A 50 -21.28 -2.48 7.66
CA GLY A 50 -21.63 -1.44 8.62
C GLY A 50 -22.75 -1.83 9.59
N LYS A 51 -23.05 -3.13 9.72
CA LYS A 51 -24.09 -3.64 10.64
C LYS A 51 -23.49 -3.93 12.02
N PRO A 52 -24.23 -3.66 13.11
CA PRO A 52 -23.81 -4.02 14.47
C PRO A 52 -23.60 -5.54 14.60
N THR A 53 -22.46 -5.92 15.10
CA THR A 53 -22.12 -7.28 15.50
C THR A 53 -21.79 -7.29 16.98
N TYR A 54 -22.50 -8.09 17.75
CA TYR A 54 -22.26 -8.21 19.19
C TYR A 54 -21.47 -9.46 19.48
N TYR A 55 -20.31 -9.29 20.10
CA TYR A 55 -19.48 -10.37 20.56
C TYR A 55 -19.31 -10.26 22.07
N LYS A 56 -20.04 -11.07 22.83
CA LYS A 56 -20.20 -10.92 24.28
C LYS A 56 -20.74 -9.52 24.60
N ASP A 57 -19.99 -8.72 25.35
CA ASP A 57 -20.29 -7.33 25.72
C ASP A 57 -19.64 -6.29 24.80
N VAL A 58 -19.00 -6.74 23.73
CA VAL A 58 -18.30 -5.86 22.76
C VAL A 58 -19.18 -5.64 21.54
N LEU A 59 -19.36 -4.37 21.16
CA LEU A 59 -19.95 -3.98 19.88
C LEU A 59 -18.83 -3.85 18.83
N ILE A 60 -18.95 -4.59 17.73
CA ILE A 60 -18.04 -4.52 16.60
C ILE A 60 -18.82 -4.07 15.37
N ILE A 61 -18.37 -3.02 14.70
CA ILE A 61 -18.95 -2.57 13.43
C ILE A 61 -17.81 -2.47 12.42
N GLY A 62 -18.01 -3.06 11.24
CA GLY A 62 -17.00 -3.08 10.19
C GLY A 62 -17.51 -2.46 8.91
N PHE A 63 -16.62 -1.76 8.19
CA PHE A 63 -16.84 -1.27 6.85
C PHE A 63 -15.73 -1.75 5.92
N ASP A 64 -16.15 -2.27 4.76
CA ASP A 64 -15.25 -2.55 3.65
C ASP A 64 -14.61 -1.25 3.13
N LYS A 65 -13.63 -1.37 2.27
CA LYS A 65 -13.07 -0.24 1.55
C LYS A 65 -14.15 0.56 0.86
N ILE A 66 -14.33 1.81 1.29
CA ILE A 66 -15.27 2.77 0.70
C ILE A 66 -14.55 3.50 -0.45
N ARG A 67 -15.14 3.51 -1.62
CA ARG A 67 -14.59 4.27 -2.76
C ARG A 67 -14.87 5.76 -2.59
N LYS A 68 -13.99 6.59 -3.13
CA LYS A 68 -14.16 8.05 -3.06
C LYS A 68 -15.49 8.54 -3.61
N SER A 69 -16.03 7.89 -4.64
CA SER A 69 -17.33 8.20 -5.22
C SER A 69 -18.53 7.83 -4.33
N GLU A 70 -18.32 6.98 -3.33
CA GLU A 70 -19.37 6.48 -2.43
C GLU A 70 -19.37 7.21 -1.07
N MET A 71 -18.36 8.06 -0.81
CA MET A 71 -18.12 8.69 0.51
C MET A 71 -19.31 9.51 1.00
N GLN A 72 -20.00 10.23 0.11
CA GLN A 72 -21.17 11.05 0.48
C GLN A 72 -22.32 10.20 1.04
N ASP A 73 -22.51 9.00 0.50
CA ASP A 73 -23.57 8.09 0.95
C ASP A 73 -23.24 7.48 2.32
N PHE A 74 -21.98 7.51 2.74
CA PHE A 74 -21.54 6.94 4.01
C PHE A 74 -21.68 7.89 5.20
N GLU A 75 -21.85 9.19 5.00
CA GLU A 75 -21.96 10.15 6.10
C GLU A 75 -23.16 9.84 7.02
N SER A 76 -24.33 9.58 6.43
CA SER A 76 -25.55 9.20 7.16
C SER A 76 -25.37 7.88 7.92
N ARG A 77 -24.70 6.91 7.31
CA ARG A 77 -24.39 5.61 7.91
C ARG A 77 -23.42 5.74 9.07
N PHE A 78 -22.42 6.62 8.98
CA PHE A 78 -21.50 6.91 10.07
C PHE A 78 -22.21 7.57 11.26
N GLN A 79 -23.16 8.46 11.02
CA GLN A 79 -24.01 9.05 12.06
C GLN A 79 -24.89 8.00 12.75
N GLU A 80 -25.48 7.08 11.99
CA GLU A 80 -26.27 5.96 12.51
C GLU A 80 -25.44 5.06 13.41
N VAL A 81 -24.30 4.57 12.95
CA VAL A 81 -23.44 3.68 13.75
C VAL A 81 -22.81 4.39 14.94
N ASP A 82 -22.58 5.70 14.86
CA ASP A 82 -22.11 6.50 15.99
C ASP A 82 -23.18 6.60 17.09
N SER A 83 -24.44 6.75 16.70
CA SER A 83 -25.58 6.74 17.63
C SER A 83 -25.70 5.39 18.32
N ILE A 84 -25.61 4.28 17.61
CA ILE A 84 -25.59 2.92 18.17
C ILE A 84 -24.42 2.75 19.15
N ALA A 85 -23.23 3.21 18.76
CA ALA A 85 -22.06 3.14 19.61
C ALA A 85 -22.20 3.99 20.87
N LYS A 86 -22.87 5.14 20.81
CA LYS A 86 -23.12 6.00 21.96
C LYS A 86 -23.99 5.32 23.02
N GLU A 87 -24.98 4.54 22.60
CA GLU A 87 -25.91 3.85 23.50
C GLU A 87 -25.32 2.59 24.12
N HIS A 88 -24.38 1.95 23.45
CA HIS A 88 -23.75 0.71 23.94
C HIS A 88 -22.84 1.00 25.15
N LYS A 89 -22.95 0.20 26.22
CA LYS A 89 -22.19 0.41 27.46
C LYS A 89 -20.79 -0.22 27.45
N GLY A 90 -20.61 -1.35 26.74
CA GLY A 90 -19.34 -2.06 26.64
C GLY A 90 -18.32 -1.40 25.69
N HIS A 91 -17.27 -2.13 25.37
CA HIS A 91 -16.33 -1.71 24.34
C HIS A 91 -16.98 -1.65 22.97
N LYS A 92 -16.50 -0.73 22.14
CA LYS A 92 -16.97 -0.51 20.78
C LYS A 92 -15.76 -0.43 19.87
N ILE A 93 -15.71 -1.33 18.91
CA ILE A 93 -14.60 -1.45 17.98
C ILE A 93 -15.11 -1.13 16.56
N LEU A 94 -14.54 -0.11 15.94
CA LEU A 94 -14.75 0.18 14.53
C LEU A 94 -13.64 -0.47 13.73
N VAL A 95 -14.00 -1.30 12.74
CA VAL A 95 -13.04 -1.98 11.86
C VAL A 95 -13.20 -1.42 10.45
N MET A 96 -12.15 -0.82 9.88
CA MET A 96 -12.22 -0.22 8.55
C MET A 96 -10.97 -0.49 7.74
N HIS A 97 -11.13 -0.59 6.42
CA HIS A 97 -9.99 -0.60 5.49
C HIS A 97 -9.94 0.73 4.74
N GLN A 98 -9.44 1.79 5.41
CA GLN A 98 -9.49 3.16 4.90
C GLN A 98 -8.28 3.97 5.36
N GLY A 99 -7.73 4.82 4.48
CA GLY A 99 -6.69 5.77 4.84
C GLY A 99 -7.26 7.02 5.50
N ILE A 100 -6.60 7.53 6.55
CA ILE A 100 -6.88 8.84 7.11
C ILE A 100 -5.75 9.83 6.82
N THR A 101 -6.12 11.09 6.59
CA THR A 101 -5.17 12.16 6.22
C THR A 101 -4.14 12.45 7.31
N GLU A 102 -4.52 12.29 8.57
CA GLU A 102 -3.65 12.51 9.73
C GLU A 102 -2.58 11.43 9.91
N ALA A 103 -2.80 10.25 9.34
CA ALA A 103 -1.80 9.17 9.33
C ALA A 103 -0.93 9.23 8.08
N ASN A 104 -1.52 9.53 6.91
CA ASN A 104 -0.81 9.67 5.65
C ASN A 104 -1.55 10.63 4.71
N LYS A 105 -0.95 11.80 4.46
CA LYS A 105 -1.55 12.84 3.61
C LYS A 105 -1.80 12.41 2.16
N PHE A 106 -0.99 11.48 1.64
CA PHE A 106 -1.09 11.04 0.24
C PHE A 106 -2.07 9.87 0.05
N ALA A 107 -2.28 9.07 1.08
CA ALA A 107 -3.20 7.93 1.06
C ALA A 107 -4.47 8.18 1.90
N GLY A 108 -4.62 9.39 2.45
CA GLY A 108 -5.77 9.78 3.25
C GLY A 108 -6.98 10.07 2.37
N GLU A 109 -8.08 9.40 2.66
CA GLU A 109 -9.36 9.54 1.97
C GLU A 109 -10.43 10.12 2.90
N LEU A 110 -10.26 9.94 4.18
CA LEU A 110 -11.04 10.51 5.29
C LEU A 110 -10.15 11.31 6.22
N SER A 111 -10.74 12.17 7.00
CA SER A 111 -10.11 12.79 8.18
C SER A 111 -10.69 12.20 9.46
N THR A 112 -10.06 12.46 10.59
CA THR A 112 -10.61 12.06 11.90
C THR A 112 -11.96 12.71 12.20
N ASN A 113 -12.29 13.84 11.55
CA ASN A 113 -13.56 14.52 11.70
C ASN A 113 -14.72 13.76 11.03
N ASP A 114 -14.43 13.00 9.99
CA ASP A 114 -15.41 12.25 9.20
C ASP A 114 -15.79 10.93 9.89
N LEU A 115 -14.94 10.44 10.83
CA LEU A 115 -15.16 9.16 11.50
C LEU A 115 -16.25 9.24 12.59
N PRO A 116 -17.01 8.14 12.83
CA PRO A 116 -17.85 7.99 14.01
C PRO A 116 -17.02 8.17 15.30
N LYS A 117 -17.53 8.90 16.30
CA LYS A 117 -16.71 9.44 17.41
C LYS A 117 -16.74 8.59 18.68
N ASN A 118 -17.79 7.75 18.84
CA ASN A 118 -18.06 7.06 20.09
C ASN A 118 -17.43 5.67 20.23
N PHE A 119 -16.50 5.29 19.36
CA PHE A 119 -15.80 4.02 19.43
C PHE A 119 -14.59 4.07 20.37
N THR A 120 -14.39 3.01 21.15
CA THR A 120 -13.28 2.90 22.12
C THR A 120 -11.98 2.44 21.47
N TYR A 121 -12.05 1.92 20.25
CA TYR A 121 -10.90 1.52 19.43
C TYR A 121 -11.24 1.53 17.95
N TYR A 122 -10.31 2.02 17.13
CA TYR A 122 -10.41 2.08 15.68
C TYR A 122 -9.35 1.16 15.07
N ALA A 123 -9.75 -0.04 14.67
CA ALA A 123 -8.89 -1.04 14.02
C ALA A 123 -8.86 -0.78 12.51
N MET A 124 -7.81 -0.12 12.03
CA MET A 124 -7.70 0.35 10.66
C MET A 124 -6.75 -0.50 9.83
N GLY A 125 -7.13 -0.78 8.59
CA GLY A 125 -6.28 -1.34 7.54
C GLY A 125 -5.97 -0.31 6.46
N HIS A 126 -5.34 -0.72 5.35
CA HIS A 126 -4.94 0.06 4.19
C HIS A 126 -3.50 0.60 4.24
N LEU A 127 -3.08 1.25 5.32
CA LEU A 127 -1.71 1.75 5.44
C LEU A 127 -0.75 0.61 5.79
N HIS A 128 0.39 0.57 5.10
CA HIS A 128 1.40 -0.47 5.30
C HIS A 128 2.38 -0.17 6.43
N ASP A 129 2.44 1.07 6.89
CA ASP A 129 3.26 1.49 8.02
C ASP A 129 2.43 1.49 9.32
N LYS A 130 3.11 1.16 10.43
CA LYS A 130 2.50 1.21 11.76
C LYS A 130 2.15 2.65 12.13
N PHE A 131 0.92 2.84 12.60
CA PHE A 131 0.47 4.10 13.17
C PHE A 131 -0.42 3.84 14.38
N LEU A 132 -0.22 4.57 15.47
CA LEU A 132 -1.05 4.55 16.67
C LEU A 132 -1.13 5.96 17.24
N LYS A 133 -2.34 6.50 17.32
CA LYS A 133 -2.53 7.85 17.87
C LYS A 133 -3.95 8.03 18.40
N SER A 134 -4.06 8.76 19.52
CA SER A 134 -5.33 9.26 20.05
C SER A 134 -5.57 10.70 19.56
N PHE A 135 -6.82 11.02 19.30
CA PHE A 135 -7.26 12.34 18.85
C PHE A 135 -8.36 12.86 19.79
N SER A 136 -8.34 14.16 20.07
CA SER A 136 -9.28 14.77 21.03
C SER A 136 -10.75 14.71 20.60
N ASN A 137 -11.01 14.57 19.30
CA ASN A 137 -12.35 14.46 18.72
C ASN A 137 -12.87 13.01 18.64
N LEU A 138 -12.07 12.02 19.05
CA LEU A 138 -12.43 10.60 19.05
C LEU A 138 -12.29 10.01 20.46
N LYS A 139 -13.16 9.09 20.81
CA LYS A 139 -13.15 8.45 22.14
C LYS A 139 -12.01 7.45 22.31
N GLY A 140 -11.61 6.75 21.25
CA GLY A 140 -10.55 5.75 21.26
C GLY A 140 -9.37 6.10 20.36
N SER A 141 -8.31 5.32 20.46
CA SER A 141 -7.15 5.46 19.59
C SER A 141 -7.37 4.83 18.21
N ILE A 142 -6.79 5.46 17.19
CA ILE A 142 -6.70 4.92 15.83
C ILE A 142 -5.42 4.11 15.72
N ALA A 143 -5.53 2.87 15.24
CA ALA A 143 -4.42 1.94 15.10
C ALA A 143 -4.39 1.31 13.71
N TYR A 144 -3.30 1.55 12.98
CA TYR A 144 -2.90 0.82 11.77
C TYR A 144 -1.72 -0.09 12.16
N PRO A 145 -1.87 -1.42 12.11
CA PRO A 145 -0.75 -2.31 12.44
C PRO A 145 0.34 -2.29 11.37
N GLY A 146 0.01 -1.81 10.18
CA GLY A 146 0.83 -1.98 9.00
C GLY A 146 0.60 -3.32 8.31
N SER A 147 1.41 -3.63 7.31
CA SER A 147 1.42 -4.95 6.68
C SER A 147 2.16 -5.96 7.57
N ILE A 148 1.77 -7.23 7.51
CA ILE A 148 2.40 -8.31 8.29
C ILE A 148 3.67 -8.87 7.62
N GLU A 149 3.93 -8.47 6.38
CA GLU A 149 5.11 -8.77 5.60
C GLU A 149 5.35 -7.60 4.63
N LEU A 150 6.52 -7.51 4.00
CA LEU A 150 6.77 -6.53 2.96
C LEU A 150 5.89 -6.77 1.74
N THR A 151 5.36 -5.69 1.21
CA THR A 151 4.69 -5.69 -0.09
C THR A 151 5.62 -5.17 -1.19
N THR A 152 5.35 -5.51 -2.44
CA THR A 152 6.16 -5.09 -3.60
C THR A 152 6.23 -3.57 -3.78
N SER A 153 5.21 -2.84 -3.30
CA SER A 153 5.14 -1.38 -3.41
C SER A 153 6.01 -0.63 -2.39
N GLU A 154 6.38 -1.27 -1.29
CA GLU A 154 7.12 -0.60 -0.20
C GLU A 154 8.61 -0.47 -0.46
N GLY A 155 9.15 -1.30 -1.35
CA GLY A 155 10.59 -1.50 -1.50
C GLY A 155 11.21 -2.13 -0.25
N ILE A 156 12.50 -2.38 -0.28
CA ILE A 156 13.23 -2.91 0.88
C ILE A 156 13.58 -1.75 1.80
N LYS A 157 12.84 -1.66 2.88
CA LYS A 157 13.13 -0.78 4.01
C LYS A 157 13.32 -1.68 5.22
N ASN A 158 14.27 -1.38 6.10
CA ASN A 158 14.42 -2.06 7.39
C ASN A 158 13.26 -1.69 8.33
N THR A 159 12.03 -1.93 7.88
CA THR A 159 10.80 -1.63 8.63
C THR A 159 10.36 -2.87 9.38
N LYS A 160 10.12 -2.70 10.66
CA LYS A 160 9.51 -3.72 11.50
C LYS A 160 8.05 -3.90 11.12
N LYS A 161 7.61 -5.14 11.06
CA LYS A 161 6.22 -5.52 10.76
C LYS A 161 5.60 -6.22 11.97
N GLY A 162 4.28 -6.08 12.14
CA GLY A 162 3.63 -6.61 13.33
C GLY A 162 2.11 -6.45 13.31
N PHE A 163 1.52 -6.64 14.46
CA PHE A 163 0.08 -6.45 14.69
C PHE A 163 -0.16 -5.86 16.09
N PHE A 164 -1.36 -5.36 16.33
CA PHE A 164 -1.75 -4.92 17.67
C PHE A 164 -2.47 -6.03 18.42
N GLN A 165 -2.01 -6.31 19.62
CA GLN A 165 -2.76 -6.99 20.66
C GLN A 165 -3.42 -5.89 21.51
N VAL A 166 -4.74 -6.01 21.74
CA VAL A 166 -5.49 -4.96 22.42
C VAL A 166 -6.18 -5.55 23.64
N ASP A 167 -5.78 -5.09 24.83
CA ASP A 167 -6.48 -5.41 26.06
C ASP A 167 -7.71 -4.51 26.23
N ILE A 168 -8.87 -5.13 26.34
CA ILE A 168 -10.17 -4.50 26.54
C ILE A 168 -10.84 -4.96 27.84
N SER A 169 -10.08 -5.45 28.81
CA SER A 169 -10.62 -5.87 30.12
C SER A 169 -11.00 -4.69 31.01
N GLY A 170 -10.42 -3.51 30.77
CA GLY A 170 -10.71 -2.27 31.51
C GLY A 170 -11.76 -1.40 30.83
N THR A 171 -11.81 -0.13 31.17
CA THR A 171 -12.70 0.87 30.55
C THR A 171 -12.15 1.45 29.24
N GLU A 172 -10.85 1.36 29.05
CA GLU A 172 -10.14 1.84 27.86
C GLU A 172 -9.45 0.68 27.13
N ALA A 173 -9.45 0.75 25.82
CA ALA A 173 -8.69 -0.18 25.00
C ALA A 173 -7.18 0.15 25.07
N LYS A 174 -6.35 -0.84 25.38
CA LYS A 174 -4.89 -0.69 25.53
C LYS A 174 -4.18 -1.48 24.42
N PRO A 175 -3.85 -0.84 23.28
CA PRO A 175 -3.15 -1.49 22.20
C PRO A 175 -1.65 -1.63 22.51
N GLU A 176 -1.13 -2.84 22.39
CA GLU A 176 0.28 -3.17 22.40
C GLU A 176 0.68 -3.71 21.04
N TRP A 177 1.75 -3.18 20.46
CA TRP A 177 2.21 -3.62 19.16
C TRP A 177 3.20 -4.76 19.31
N ILE A 178 2.88 -5.90 18.69
CA ILE A 178 3.69 -7.12 18.73
C ILE A 178 4.47 -7.23 17.42
N GLU A 179 5.79 -7.20 17.52
CA GLU A 179 6.69 -7.36 16.37
C GLU A 179 6.68 -8.79 15.86
N LEU A 180 6.59 -8.95 14.54
CA LEU A 180 6.69 -10.24 13.86
C LEU A 180 8.12 -10.48 13.37
N ASN A 181 8.57 -11.72 13.50
CA ASN A 181 9.79 -12.18 12.85
C ASN A 181 9.50 -12.43 11.35
N ILE A 182 9.55 -11.34 10.58
CA ILE A 182 9.39 -11.38 9.13
C ILE A 182 10.65 -11.92 8.44
N ARG A 183 10.57 -12.05 7.11
CA ARG A 183 11.72 -12.42 6.29
C ARG A 183 12.82 -11.34 6.39
N PRO A 184 14.09 -11.71 6.59
CA PRO A 184 15.19 -10.76 6.62
C PRO A 184 15.29 -9.97 5.31
N GLN A 185 15.66 -8.70 5.43
CA GLN A 185 15.79 -7.79 4.32
C GLN A 185 17.16 -7.14 4.41
N VAL A 186 17.85 -7.06 3.29
CA VAL A 186 19.16 -6.44 3.19
C VAL A 186 19.10 -5.40 2.08
N SER A 187 19.28 -4.13 2.42
CA SER A 187 19.45 -3.05 1.45
C SER A 187 20.83 -2.44 1.64
N ALA A 188 21.65 -2.47 0.59
CA ALA A 188 22.99 -1.90 0.63
C ALA A 188 23.23 -1.00 -0.58
N SER A 189 23.97 0.11 -0.33
CA SER A 189 24.50 0.97 -1.38
C SER A 189 26.01 0.88 -1.35
N THR A 190 26.62 0.65 -2.50
CA THR A 190 28.07 0.47 -2.61
C THR A 190 28.61 1.15 -3.87
N ASN A 191 29.89 1.52 -3.84
CA ASN A 191 30.62 1.85 -5.07
C ASN A 191 31.00 0.54 -5.78
N PHE A 192 31.19 0.61 -7.09
CA PHE A 192 31.56 -0.55 -7.90
C PHE A 192 32.88 -1.20 -7.42
N GLU A 193 33.85 -0.39 -7.02
CA GLU A 193 35.16 -0.83 -6.52
C GLU A 193 35.04 -1.64 -5.19
N ASP A 194 34.02 -1.34 -4.37
CA ASP A 194 33.76 -2.01 -3.10
C ASP A 194 32.74 -3.14 -3.18
N LEU A 195 32.22 -3.44 -4.38
CA LEU A 195 31.13 -4.37 -4.58
C LEU A 195 31.43 -5.76 -4.00
N THR A 196 32.62 -6.29 -4.27
CA THR A 196 33.03 -7.61 -3.75
C THR A 196 33.00 -7.66 -2.23
N LYS A 197 33.57 -6.63 -1.57
CA LYS A 197 33.59 -6.53 -0.10
C LYS A 197 32.17 -6.41 0.47
N THR A 198 31.29 -5.67 -0.21
CA THR A 198 29.89 -5.53 0.20
C THR A 198 29.15 -6.85 0.09
N VAL A 199 29.36 -7.59 -1.01
CA VAL A 199 28.75 -8.92 -1.21
C VAL A 199 29.24 -9.91 -0.15
N ASP A 200 30.54 -9.93 0.17
CA ASP A 200 31.10 -10.78 1.20
C ASP A 200 30.47 -10.48 2.57
N GLY A 201 30.37 -9.20 2.95
CA GLY A 201 29.73 -8.80 4.19
C GLY A 201 28.24 -9.16 4.26
N ILE A 202 27.51 -9.09 3.13
CA ILE A 202 26.12 -9.56 3.06
C ILE A 202 26.06 -11.07 3.27
N LEU A 203 26.94 -11.86 2.63
CA LEU A 203 26.97 -13.31 2.78
C LEU A 203 27.24 -13.71 4.24
N GLU A 204 28.16 -13.04 4.92
CA GLU A 204 28.41 -13.23 6.35
C GLU A 204 27.17 -12.91 7.19
N GLN A 205 26.52 -11.77 6.94
CA GLN A 205 25.31 -11.34 7.66
C GLN A 205 24.17 -12.34 7.55
N ILE A 206 23.97 -12.94 6.37
CA ILE A 206 22.83 -13.83 6.09
C ILE A 206 23.12 -15.30 6.37
N HIS A 207 24.35 -15.67 6.69
CA HIS A 207 24.79 -17.07 6.88
C HIS A 207 23.93 -17.83 7.92
N GLU A 208 23.54 -17.15 9.01
CA GLU A 208 22.74 -17.77 10.08
C GLU A 208 21.22 -17.59 9.89
N SER A 209 20.78 -17.00 8.78
CA SER A 209 19.37 -16.72 8.57
C SER A 209 18.59 -17.99 8.24
N ILE A 210 17.63 -18.36 9.09
CA ILE A 210 16.73 -19.51 8.87
C ILE A 210 15.89 -19.33 7.59
N LYS A 211 15.48 -18.08 7.28
CA LYS A 211 14.71 -17.74 6.08
C LYS A 211 15.62 -17.01 5.09
N LYS A 212 15.62 -17.45 3.84
CA LYS A 212 16.34 -16.73 2.76
C LYS A 212 15.88 -15.28 2.68
N PRO A 213 16.81 -14.30 2.76
CA PRO A 213 16.46 -12.87 2.74
C PRO A 213 15.98 -12.39 1.36
N ILE A 214 15.43 -11.17 1.37
CA ILE A 214 15.28 -10.35 0.17
C ILE A 214 16.42 -9.33 0.17
N ILE A 215 17.14 -9.21 -0.96
CA ILE A 215 18.32 -8.35 -1.08
C ILE A 215 18.08 -7.31 -2.17
N GLU A 216 18.37 -6.05 -1.87
CA GLU A 216 18.44 -4.96 -2.85
C GLU A 216 19.82 -4.30 -2.77
N LEU A 217 20.52 -4.22 -3.93
CA LEU A 217 21.80 -3.54 -4.05
C LEU A 217 21.67 -2.31 -4.95
N LYS A 218 22.23 -1.18 -4.49
CA LYS A 218 22.42 0.03 -5.28
C LYS A 218 23.90 0.21 -5.55
N ILE A 219 24.30 0.07 -6.80
CA ILE A 219 25.71 0.10 -7.21
C ILE A 219 25.97 1.42 -7.94
N GLN A 220 26.98 2.17 -7.47
CA GLN A 220 27.35 3.45 -8.04
C GLN A 220 28.78 3.39 -8.60
N GLY A 221 29.02 4.07 -9.70
CA GLY A 221 30.37 4.11 -10.31
C GLY A 221 30.36 4.80 -11.67
N LYS A 222 31.58 5.04 -12.22
CA LYS A 222 31.73 5.62 -13.57
C LYS A 222 31.79 4.55 -14.67
N ASP A 223 32.67 3.57 -14.53
CA ASP A 223 32.95 2.54 -15.54
C ASP A 223 32.54 1.16 -15.02
N ILE A 224 31.22 1.00 -14.76
CA ILE A 224 30.68 -0.22 -14.19
C ILE A 224 30.65 -1.33 -15.23
N GLN A 225 31.41 -2.40 -14.99
CA GLN A 225 31.40 -3.60 -15.82
C GLN A 225 30.25 -4.51 -15.41
N THR A 226 29.24 -4.61 -16.24
CA THR A 226 28.00 -5.34 -15.95
C THR A 226 28.24 -6.82 -15.68
N ASP A 227 29.22 -7.44 -16.37
CA ASP A 227 29.56 -8.85 -16.19
C ASP A 227 30.13 -9.14 -14.81
N LEU A 228 30.98 -8.23 -14.27
CA LEU A 228 31.49 -8.34 -12.92
C LEU A 228 30.37 -8.14 -11.88
N VAL A 229 29.46 -7.19 -12.12
CA VAL A 229 28.28 -7.04 -11.27
C VAL A 229 27.48 -8.32 -11.25
N GLN A 230 27.18 -8.88 -12.42
CA GLN A 230 26.41 -10.12 -12.53
C GLN A 230 27.10 -11.30 -11.83
N ALA A 231 28.41 -11.41 -11.93
CA ALA A 231 29.17 -12.43 -11.24
C ALA A 231 29.06 -12.32 -9.72
N GLN A 232 29.15 -11.11 -9.17
CA GLN A 232 28.98 -10.88 -7.73
C GLN A 232 27.55 -11.14 -7.26
N ILE A 233 26.55 -10.69 -8.00
CA ILE A 233 25.13 -10.94 -7.70
C ILE A 233 24.83 -12.44 -7.72
N SER A 234 25.40 -13.19 -8.66
CA SER A 234 25.23 -14.65 -8.75
C SER A 234 25.69 -15.40 -7.49
N ARG A 235 26.60 -14.84 -6.71
CA ARG A 235 27.03 -15.41 -5.39
C ARG A 235 25.93 -15.27 -4.33
N LEU A 236 25.10 -14.22 -4.41
CA LEU A 236 24.00 -14.00 -3.45
C LEU A 236 22.76 -14.83 -3.77
N MET A 237 22.50 -15.11 -5.05
CA MET A 237 21.27 -15.77 -5.51
C MET A 237 20.94 -17.10 -4.81
N PRO A 238 21.89 -18.02 -4.56
CA PRO A 238 21.60 -19.27 -3.86
C PRO A 238 21.14 -19.06 -2.40
N HIS A 239 21.55 -17.95 -1.79
CA HIS A 239 21.32 -17.62 -0.38
C HIS A 239 20.12 -16.67 -0.18
N ALA A 240 19.60 -16.06 -1.22
CA ALA A 240 18.47 -15.14 -1.20
C ALA A 240 17.18 -15.77 -1.74
N LEU A 241 16.00 -15.29 -1.30
CA LEU A 241 14.73 -15.57 -1.94
C LEU A 241 14.59 -14.74 -3.22
N HIS A 242 15.05 -13.50 -3.15
CA HIS A 242 15.07 -12.55 -4.26
C HIS A 242 16.26 -11.63 -4.09
N CYS A 243 16.92 -11.33 -5.19
CA CYS A 243 18.01 -10.38 -5.24
C CYS A 243 17.78 -9.43 -6.41
N SER A 244 17.64 -8.15 -6.12
CA SER A 244 17.51 -7.09 -7.11
C SER A 244 18.68 -6.12 -6.99
N TRP A 245 19.06 -5.50 -8.11
CA TRP A 245 20.10 -4.47 -8.10
C TRP A 245 19.78 -3.36 -9.09
N LYS A 246 20.29 -2.18 -8.77
CA LYS A 246 20.19 -0.99 -9.62
C LYS A 246 21.58 -0.37 -9.77
N ILE A 247 21.92 -0.03 -10.99
CA ILE A 247 23.18 0.67 -11.31
C ILE A 247 22.84 2.13 -11.52
N SER A 248 23.54 3.02 -10.80
CA SER A 248 23.49 4.47 -11.02
C SER A 248 24.88 4.99 -11.39
N LYS A 249 25.00 5.67 -12.52
CA LYS A 249 26.25 6.33 -12.89
C LYS A 249 26.46 7.54 -11.97
N LYS A 250 27.59 7.60 -11.27
CA LYS A 250 28.02 8.82 -10.60
C LYS A 250 28.39 9.84 -11.68
N LEU A 251 27.60 10.89 -11.84
CA LEU A 251 28.01 12.05 -12.61
C LEU A 251 29.25 12.62 -11.91
N SER A 252 30.34 12.77 -12.67
CA SER A 252 31.57 13.37 -12.15
C SER A 252 31.29 14.79 -11.70
N ASP A 253 31.79 15.13 -10.51
CA ASP A 253 31.95 16.51 -10.08
C ASP A 253 32.94 17.24 -10.99
N SER A 254 32.45 17.71 -12.11
CA SER A 254 33.16 18.71 -12.92
C SER A 254 32.12 19.46 -13.74
N SER A 255 32.01 20.73 -13.39
CA SER A 255 31.15 21.75 -13.94
C SER A 255 29.74 21.79 -13.31
N VAL A 256 29.62 22.63 -12.31
CA VAL A 256 28.41 23.39 -12.03
C VAL A 256 28.13 24.27 -13.27
N LEU A 257 27.64 23.65 -14.32
CA LEU A 257 26.74 24.30 -15.24
C LEU A 257 25.38 24.21 -14.56
N MET A 258 24.84 25.33 -14.12
CA MET A 258 23.45 25.48 -13.78
C MET A 258 22.64 24.97 -14.97
N GLU A 259 22.38 23.66 -15.00
CA GLU A 259 21.32 23.13 -15.83
C GLU A 259 20.03 23.72 -15.27
N LYS A 260 19.37 24.51 -16.10
CA LYS A 260 18.00 24.97 -15.86
C LYS A 260 17.22 23.77 -15.33
N PRO A 261 16.32 23.96 -14.33
CA PRO A 261 15.51 22.87 -13.82
C PRO A 261 14.87 22.15 -15.01
N ILE A 262 15.29 20.93 -15.24
CA ILE A 262 14.72 20.07 -16.30
C ILE A 262 13.25 19.94 -15.92
N ARG A 263 12.39 20.58 -16.68
CA ARG A 263 10.95 20.45 -16.48
C ARG A 263 10.64 18.99 -16.78
N MET A 264 10.02 18.32 -15.83
CA MET A 264 9.62 16.90 -15.95
C MET A 264 8.83 16.67 -17.26
N ASP A 265 8.11 17.68 -17.71
CA ASP A 265 7.38 17.71 -18.97
C ASP A 265 8.29 17.52 -20.21
N ASP A 266 9.52 18.06 -20.19
CA ASP A 266 10.44 17.95 -21.34
C ASP A 266 11.06 16.55 -21.45
N GLU A 267 11.31 15.87 -20.33
CA GLU A 267 11.77 14.46 -20.35
C GLU A 267 10.64 13.50 -20.74
N MET A 268 9.45 13.73 -20.24
CA MET A 268 8.27 12.97 -20.64
C MET A 268 7.97 13.13 -22.12
N LEU A 269 8.13 14.33 -22.65
CA LEU A 269 7.94 14.59 -24.08
C LEU A 269 9.00 13.87 -24.92
N LYS A 270 10.29 13.90 -24.53
CA LYS A 270 11.35 13.15 -25.21
C LYS A 270 11.09 11.64 -25.21
N LEU A 271 10.66 11.09 -24.08
CA LEU A 271 10.31 9.68 -23.95
C LEU A 271 9.10 9.34 -24.85
N ALA A 272 8.07 10.19 -24.86
CA ALA A 272 6.90 10.01 -25.70
C ALA A 272 7.26 10.05 -27.20
N ILE A 273 8.14 10.98 -27.63
CA ILE A 273 8.63 11.05 -29.02
C ILE A 273 9.35 9.75 -29.41
N SER A 274 10.22 9.27 -28.54
CA SER A 274 10.97 8.02 -28.80
C SER A 274 10.07 6.79 -28.90
N THR A 275 9.00 6.75 -28.12
CA THR A 275 8.04 5.62 -28.05
C THR A 275 7.03 5.67 -29.17
N LEU A 276 6.42 6.82 -29.43
CA LEU A 276 5.37 7.00 -30.43
C LEU A 276 5.92 7.23 -31.84
N LYS A 277 7.23 7.48 -31.96
CA LYS A 277 7.94 7.79 -33.23
C LYS A 277 7.28 8.94 -34.03
N SER A 278 6.59 9.83 -33.34
CA SER A 278 5.89 10.97 -33.90
C SER A 278 5.86 12.11 -32.88
N GLU A 279 6.48 13.23 -33.21
CA GLU A 279 6.52 14.41 -32.38
C GLU A 279 5.11 15.01 -32.19
N GLN A 280 4.30 14.95 -33.23
CA GLN A 280 2.93 15.45 -33.21
C GLN A 280 2.05 14.65 -32.23
N LEU A 281 2.12 13.32 -32.29
CA LEU A 281 1.41 12.46 -31.34
C LEU A 281 1.94 12.58 -29.92
N ALA A 282 3.24 12.75 -29.73
CA ALA A 282 3.83 12.95 -28.43
C ALA A 282 3.39 14.29 -27.79
N ASN A 283 3.38 15.38 -28.55
CA ASN A 283 2.87 16.66 -28.08
C ASN A 283 1.38 16.58 -27.70
N PHE A 284 0.55 15.95 -28.55
CA PHE A 284 -0.86 15.72 -28.23
C PHE A 284 -1.03 14.91 -26.94
N ALA A 285 -0.30 13.78 -26.80
CA ALA A 285 -0.40 12.92 -25.63
C ALA A 285 0.03 13.62 -24.33
N ILE A 286 1.15 14.35 -24.35
CA ILE A 286 1.72 14.94 -23.14
C ILE A 286 1.12 16.30 -22.79
N LYS A 287 0.89 17.16 -23.77
CA LYS A 287 0.44 18.54 -23.51
C LYS A 287 -1.06 18.72 -23.46
N GLU A 288 -1.81 17.88 -24.17
CA GLU A 288 -3.26 18.05 -24.30
C GLU A 288 -4.04 16.93 -23.57
N LEU A 289 -3.68 15.66 -23.78
CA LEU A 289 -4.43 14.53 -23.25
C LEU A 289 -4.08 14.23 -21.79
N LEU A 290 -2.78 14.20 -21.44
CA LEU A 290 -2.33 13.85 -20.09
C LEU A 290 -2.89 14.77 -18.99
N PRO A 291 -2.96 16.10 -19.15
CA PRO A 291 -3.58 16.98 -18.14
C PRO A 291 -5.06 16.66 -17.88
N LEU A 292 -5.82 16.29 -18.91
CA LEU A 292 -7.23 15.90 -18.77
C LEU A 292 -7.36 14.55 -18.05
N LEU A 293 -6.50 13.59 -18.34
CA LEU A 293 -6.48 12.30 -17.67
C LEU A 293 -6.06 12.42 -16.19
N THR A 294 -5.08 13.26 -15.89
CA THR A 294 -4.60 13.48 -14.52
C THR A 294 -5.62 14.26 -13.67
N SER A 295 -6.41 15.14 -14.28
CA SER A 295 -7.53 15.83 -13.64
C SER A 295 -8.82 15.00 -13.56
N ASN A 296 -8.78 13.72 -13.98
CA ASN A 296 -9.91 12.79 -14.03
C ASN A 296 -11.08 13.27 -14.93
N ASN A 297 -10.81 14.13 -15.89
CA ASN A 297 -11.80 14.66 -16.83
C ASN A 297 -11.92 13.77 -18.08
N LEU A 298 -12.42 12.55 -17.87
CA LEU A 298 -12.48 11.51 -18.91
C LEU A 298 -13.41 11.88 -20.08
N GLU A 299 -14.43 12.67 -19.85
CA GLU A 299 -15.39 13.07 -20.89
C GLU A 299 -14.74 14.02 -21.90
N GLN A 300 -14.04 15.05 -21.43
CA GLN A 300 -13.29 15.96 -22.30
C GLN A 300 -12.10 15.25 -22.98
N ALA A 301 -11.43 14.33 -22.28
CA ALA A 301 -10.35 13.53 -22.88
C ALA A 301 -10.87 12.68 -24.05
N ASN A 302 -12.04 12.05 -23.93
CA ASN A 302 -12.67 11.27 -24.98
C ASN A 302 -13.10 12.16 -26.16
N GLN A 303 -13.70 13.32 -25.90
CA GLN A 303 -14.07 14.27 -26.95
C GLN A 303 -12.83 14.72 -27.74
N LEU A 304 -11.76 15.09 -27.05
CA LEU A 304 -10.51 15.53 -27.66
C LEU A 304 -9.88 14.44 -28.54
N ILE A 305 -9.88 13.17 -28.11
CA ILE A 305 -9.41 12.05 -28.92
C ILE A 305 -10.23 11.88 -30.19
N VAL A 306 -11.56 11.93 -30.07
CA VAL A 306 -12.47 11.76 -31.23
C VAL A 306 -12.29 12.88 -32.25
N GLU A 307 -12.13 14.13 -31.79
CA GLU A 307 -11.91 15.27 -32.67
C GLU A 307 -10.58 15.17 -33.43
N ASN A 308 -9.50 14.90 -32.72
CA ASN A 308 -8.17 14.70 -33.33
C ASN A 308 -8.14 13.52 -34.31
N TYR A 309 -8.83 12.42 -33.99
CA TYR A 309 -8.94 11.28 -34.90
C TYR A 309 -9.71 11.63 -36.19
N LYS A 310 -10.80 12.41 -36.09
CA LYS A 310 -11.55 12.88 -37.26
C LYS A 310 -10.72 13.80 -38.15
N GLN A 311 -9.90 14.67 -37.56
CA GLN A 311 -9.01 15.56 -38.27
C GLN A 311 -7.90 14.78 -38.99
N PHE A 312 -7.25 13.85 -38.32
CA PHE A 312 -6.25 12.96 -38.87
C PHE A 312 -6.75 12.12 -40.07
N ARG A 313 -8.00 11.61 -39.96
CA ARG A 313 -8.64 10.92 -41.09
C ARG A 313 -8.87 11.82 -42.31
N LYS A 314 -9.26 13.08 -42.12
CA LYS A 314 -9.47 14.04 -43.21
C LYS A 314 -8.16 14.41 -43.93
N GLU A 315 -7.05 14.45 -43.18
CA GLU A 315 -5.72 14.76 -43.77
C GLU A 315 -5.12 13.59 -44.54
N LYS A 316 -5.44 12.35 -44.18
CA LYS A 316 -4.99 11.14 -44.93
C LYS A 316 -5.85 10.79 -46.16
N LEU A 317 -7.01 11.41 -46.29
CA LEU A 317 -7.91 11.18 -47.43
C LEU A 317 -7.81 12.29 -48.51
N LYS A 318 -6.90 13.24 -48.33
CA LYS A 318 -6.42 14.19 -49.34
C LYS A 318 -5.06 13.71 -49.86
#